data_6c7501b1334f2aa5c3a5997e48c21cf3
#
_entry.id   6c7501b1334f2aa5c3a5997e48c21cf3
#
_cell.length_a   1.000
_cell.length_b   1.000
_cell.length_c   1.000
_cell.angle_alpha   90.00
_cell.angle_beta   90.00
_cell.angle_gamma   90.00
#
_symmetry.space_group_name_H-M   'P 1'
#
loop_
_entity.id
_entity.type
_entity.pdbx_description
1 polymer ?
#
loop_
_entity_poly.entity_id
_entity_poly.type
_entity_poly.pdbx_seq_one_letter_code
_entity_poly.pdbx_strand_id
1 'polypeptide(L)'
;SKYVILAGDDDQAIYGWAGADVKKFQQEVSKKDIILPQSYRVPQNVQHLADKILKLIPDDRRVQKNWKARKEQGTVNYICSLEDVPIDKGNWLVLARYNDKLNRLKPFLKERGIYFEYKDRKSYKVTLFRTILNYIRWQKGNDLSLPEVKDIFEYTSTNEELTEER
;
A
#
# COMPACT_ATOMS: atom_id res chain seq x y z
N SER A 1 -0.38 35.72 -10.07
CA SER A 1 1.00 35.47 -9.63
C SER A 1 1.95 35.64 -10.81
N LYS A 2 3.16 36.14 -10.54
CA LYS A 2 4.17 36.38 -11.60
C LYS A 2 4.99 35.13 -11.95
N TYR A 3 4.82 34.05 -11.20
CA TYR A 3 5.60 32.84 -11.36
C TYR A 3 4.71 31.61 -11.23
N VAL A 4 4.96 30.61 -12.07
CA VAL A 4 4.34 29.28 -12.01
C VAL A 4 5.49 28.28 -11.89
N ILE A 5 5.40 27.36 -10.94
CA ILE A 5 6.33 26.25 -10.78
C ILE A 5 5.52 24.97 -11.06
N LEU A 6 5.99 24.20 -12.03
CA LEU A 6 5.45 22.89 -12.36
C LEU A 6 6.42 21.82 -11.87
N ALA A 7 5.91 20.78 -11.25
CA ALA A 7 6.68 19.61 -10.86
C ALA A 7 5.93 18.35 -11.27
N GLY A 8 6.63 17.41 -11.89
CA GLY A 8 6.04 16.16 -12.35
C GLY A 8 7.07 15.17 -12.84
N ASP A 9 6.61 14.00 -13.23
CA ASP A 9 7.42 12.92 -13.79
C ASP A 9 6.62 12.23 -14.90
N ASP A 10 7.03 12.42 -16.13
CA ASP A 10 6.38 11.86 -17.32
C ASP A 10 6.46 10.32 -17.35
N ASP A 11 7.50 9.71 -16.78
CA ASP A 11 7.62 8.27 -16.67
C ASP A 11 6.60 7.64 -15.69
N GLN A 12 5.96 8.47 -14.82
CA GLN A 12 4.94 8.05 -13.86
C GLN A 12 3.50 8.37 -14.31
N ALA A 13 3.31 8.75 -15.55
CA ALA A 13 2.01 9.14 -16.09
C ALA A 13 1.10 7.93 -16.36
N ILE A 14 0.47 7.40 -15.32
CA ILE A 14 -0.43 6.23 -15.38
C ILE A 14 -1.92 6.59 -15.51
N TYR A 15 -2.27 7.87 -15.48
CA TYR A 15 -3.67 8.36 -15.49
C TYR A 15 -4.10 8.95 -16.85
N GLY A 16 -3.52 8.49 -17.96
CA GLY A 16 -3.93 8.93 -19.30
C GLY A 16 -5.43 8.75 -19.56
N TRP A 17 -6.03 7.69 -19.05
CA TRP A 17 -7.47 7.43 -19.12
C TRP A 17 -8.32 8.44 -18.32
N ALA A 18 -7.74 9.14 -17.37
CA ALA A 18 -8.38 10.19 -16.58
C ALA A 18 -8.05 11.60 -17.07
N GLY A 19 -7.51 11.75 -18.28
CA GLY A 19 -7.22 13.03 -18.90
C GLY A 19 -5.82 13.59 -18.61
N ALA A 20 -4.91 12.82 -18.01
CA ALA A 20 -3.52 13.24 -17.88
C ALA A 20 -2.85 13.30 -19.26
N ASP A 21 -2.34 14.47 -19.61
CA ASP A 21 -1.70 14.74 -20.90
C ASP A 21 -0.19 14.95 -20.71
N VAL A 22 0.56 13.87 -20.94
CA VAL A 22 2.03 13.86 -20.85
C VAL A 22 2.67 14.83 -21.84
N LYS A 23 2.10 14.94 -23.06
CA LYS A 23 2.65 15.81 -24.11
C LYS A 23 2.55 17.27 -23.70
N LYS A 24 1.44 17.69 -23.11
CA LYS A 24 1.31 19.05 -22.58
C LYS A 24 2.33 19.34 -21.50
N PHE A 25 2.51 18.41 -20.55
CA PHE A 25 3.53 18.56 -19.52
C PHE A 25 4.93 18.70 -20.12
N GLN A 26 5.28 17.89 -21.10
CA GLN A 26 6.58 17.95 -21.79
C GLN A 26 6.76 19.23 -22.63
N GLN A 27 5.70 19.82 -23.17
CA GLN A 27 5.72 21.08 -23.91
C GLN A 27 5.99 22.30 -23.02
N GLU A 28 5.66 22.22 -21.74
CA GLU A 28 5.93 23.27 -20.75
C GLU A 28 7.40 23.34 -20.31
N VAL A 29 8.28 22.55 -20.96
CA VAL A 29 9.73 22.56 -20.71
C VAL A 29 10.31 23.97 -20.91
N SER A 30 11.06 24.45 -19.94
CA SER A 30 11.68 25.77 -19.97
C SER A 30 13.20 25.66 -19.89
N LYS A 31 13.91 26.73 -20.24
CA LYS A 31 15.36 26.83 -20.06
C LYS A 31 15.83 26.72 -18.58
N LYS A 32 14.88 26.76 -17.63
CA LYS A 32 15.12 26.68 -16.20
C LYS A 32 14.71 25.33 -15.60
N ASP A 33 14.46 24.33 -16.43
CA ASP A 33 14.09 23.01 -15.94
C ASP A 33 15.20 22.37 -15.12
N ILE A 34 14.79 21.82 -13.99
CA ILE A 34 15.70 21.15 -13.08
C ILE A 34 15.27 19.68 -12.98
N ILE A 35 16.12 18.79 -13.43
CA ILE A 35 15.96 17.35 -13.18
C ILE A 35 16.60 17.05 -11.83
N LEU A 36 15.82 16.46 -10.91
CA LEU A 36 16.33 16.06 -9.59
C LEU A 36 17.31 14.90 -9.74
N PRO A 37 18.59 15.07 -9.39
CA PRO A 37 19.64 14.12 -9.77
C PRO A 37 19.77 12.93 -8.82
N GLN A 38 19.08 12.94 -7.67
CA GLN A 38 19.24 11.94 -6.62
C GLN A 38 17.91 11.40 -6.11
N SER A 39 17.79 10.09 -6.07
CA SER A 39 16.73 9.41 -5.34
C SER A 39 17.22 8.94 -3.98
N TYR A 40 16.49 9.30 -2.93
CA TYR A 40 16.73 8.84 -1.56
C TYR A 40 15.88 7.61 -1.20
N ARG A 41 15.00 7.20 -2.11
CA ARG A 41 14.06 6.10 -1.91
C ARG A 41 14.44 4.82 -2.65
N VAL A 42 14.85 4.92 -3.89
CA VAL A 42 15.03 3.79 -4.81
C VAL A 42 16.43 3.19 -4.68
N PRO A 43 16.58 1.89 -4.34
CA PRO A 43 17.85 1.18 -4.33
C PRO A 43 18.40 0.94 -5.75
N GLN A 44 19.70 0.64 -5.85
CA GLN A 44 20.41 0.49 -7.12
C GLN A 44 19.84 -0.60 -8.02
N ASN A 45 19.60 -1.81 -7.49
CA ASN A 45 19.07 -2.93 -8.27
C ASN A 45 17.64 -2.67 -8.76
N VAL A 46 16.83 -1.94 -7.97
CA VAL A 46 15.48 -1.52 -8.38
C VAL A 46 15.55 -0.47 -9.48
N GLN A 47 16.46 0.51 -9.38
CA GLN A 47 16.72 1.46 -10.46
C GLN A 47 17.12 0.75 -11.76
N HIS A 48 18.07 -0.18 -11.67
CA HIS A 48 18.52 -0.92 -12.83
C HIS A 48 17.39 -1.69 -13.55
N LEU A 49 16.47 -2.28 -12.80
CA LEU A 49 15.27 -2.89 -13.39
C LEU A 49 14.33 -1.84 -14.00
N ALA A 50 14.10 -0.73 -13.32
CA ALA A 50 13.27 0.35 -13.83
C ALA A 50 13.81 0.92 -15.13
N ASP A 51 15.13 1.15 -15.23
CA ASP A 51 15.80 1.64 -16.43
C ASP A 51 15.64 0.68 -17.63
N LYS A 52 15.66 -0.64 -17.38
CA LYS A 52 15.40 -1.63 -18.44
C LYS A 52 13.96 -1.51 -18.97
N ILE A 53 12.99 -1.26 -18.10
CA ILE A 53 11.59 -1.09 -18.49
C ILE A 53 11.41 0.24 -19.23
N LEU A 54 12.01 1.31 -18.73
CA LEU A 54 11.93 2.64 -19.35
C LEU A 54 12.50 2.69 -20.76
N LYS A 55 13.53 1.88 -21.06
CA LYS A 55 14.08 1.74 -22.42
C LYS A 55 13.09 1.17 -23.45
N LEU A 56 11.97 0.59 -23.00
CA LEU A 56 10.89 0.16 -23.89
C LEU A 56 9.98 1.31 -24.33
N ILE A 57 10.09 2.47 -23.69
CA ILE A 57 9.35 3.68 -24.05
C ILE A 57 10.15 4.42 -25.11
N PRO A 58 9.57 4.72 -26.30
CA PRO A 58 10.26 5.49 -27.33
C PRO A 58 10.79 6.84 -26.81
N ASP A 59 11.96 7.25 -27.29
CA ASP A 59 12.65 8.46 -26.81
C ASP A 59 11.85 9.75 -27.08
N ASP A 60 11.00 9.77 -28.09
CA ASP A 60 10.10 10.89 -28.40
C ASP A 60 8.91 11.03 -27.43
N ARG A 61 8.75 10.05 -26.53
CA ARG A 61 7.64 10.01 -25.57
C ARG A 61 8.04 10.23 -24.12
N ARG A 62 9.31 10.50 -23.87
CA ARG A 62 9.83 10.73 -22.51
C ARG A 62 10.96 11.76 -22.49
N VAL A 63 11.09 12.45 -21.39
CA VAL A 63 12.27 13.28 -21.11
C VAL A 63 13.39 12.39 -20.59
N GLN A 64 14.57 12.49 -21.19
CA GLN A 64 15.74 11.76 -20.71
C GLN A 64 16.19 12.30 -19.34
N LYS A 65 16.28 11.43 -18.36
CA LYS A 65 16.61 11.79 -16.98
C LYS A 65 17.81 10.98 -16.50
N ASN A 66 18.81 11.69 -15.98
CA ASN A 66 19.94 11.06 -15.32
C ASN A 66 19.82 11.31 -13.81
N TRP A 67 19.43 10.30 -13.07
CA TRP A 67 19.35 10.35 -11.63
C TRP A 67 20.05 9.15 -10.99
N LYS A 68 20.50 9.31 -9.78
CA LYS A 68 21.22 8.28 -9.03
C LYS A 68 20.30 7.64 -8.00
N ALA A 69 20.37 6.32 -7.87
CA ALA A 69 19.74 5.59 -6.77
C ALA A 69 20.41 5.93 -5.43
N ARG A 70 19.76 5.58 -4.35
CA ARG A 70 20.40 5.59 -3.03
C ARG A 70 21.55 4.56 -2.99
N LYS A 71 22.40 4.64 -1.96
CA LYS A 71 23.65 3.84 -1.90
C LYS A 71 23.42 2.34 -1.74
N GLU A 72 22.30 1.93 -1.15
CA GLU A 72 21.99 0.54 -0.90
C GLU A 72 21.68 -0.22 -2.20
N GLN A 73 22.17 -1.44 -2.29
CA GLN A 73 21.95 -2.30 -3.46
C GLN A 73 20.47 -2.65 -3.63
N GLY A 74 19.78 -3.02 -2.56
CA GLY A 74 18.44 -3.58 -2.62
C GLY A 74 18.40 -4.95 -3.28
N THR A 75 17.23 -5.58 -3.30
CA THR A 75 17.02 -6.90 -3.89
C THR A 75 15.82 -6.87 -4.83
N VAL A 76 15.93 -7.58 -5.96
CA VAL A 76 14.84 -7.83 -6.90
C VAL A 76 14.73 -9.33 -7.08
N ASN A 77 13.59 -9.90 -6.68
CA ASN A 77 13.31 -11.32 -6.81
C ASN A 77 12.13 -11.53 -7.76
N TYR A 78 12.23 -12.54 -8.59
CA TYR A 78 11.12 -13.02 -9.41
C TYR A 78 10.55 -14.26 -8.74
N ILE A 79 9.24 -14.30 -8.58
CA ILE A 79 8.52 -15.38 -7.94
C ILE A 79 7.41 -15.88 -8.85
N CYS A 80 7.09 -17.16 -8.77
CA CYS A 80 6.02 -17.80 -9.54
C CYS A 80 4.75 -17.96 -8.70
N SER A 81 4.87 -18.08 -7.38
CA SER A 81 3.74 -18.28 -6.49
C SER A 81 3.75 -17.29 -5.32
N LEU A 82 2.57 -16.94 -4.82
CA LEU A 82 2.43 -16.10 -3.62
C LEU A 82 2.93 -16.81 -2.35
N GLU A 83 2.91 -18.14 -2.34
CA GLU A 83 3.44 -18.93 -1.24
C GLU A 83 4.95 -18.74 -1.03
N ASP A 84 5.68 -18.41 -2.10
CA ASP A 84 7.13 -18.16 -2.06
C ASP A 84 7.48 -16.80 -1.46
N VAL A 85 6.50 -15.92 -1.22
CA VAL A 85 6.73 -14.60 -0.62
C VAL A 85 6.67 -14.72 0.90
N PRO A 86 7.72 -14.32 1.64
CA PRO A 86 7.71 -14.31 3.11
C PRO A 86 6.88 -13.11 3.63
N ILE A 87 5.60 -13.03 3.20
CA ILE A 87 4.72 -11.89 3.44
C ILE A 87 4.28 -11.76 4.91
N ASP A 88 4.52 -12.78 5.71
CA ASP A 88 4.31 -12.84 7.15
C ASP A 88 5.34 -12.05 7.96
N LYS A 89 6.44 -11.63 7.33
CA LYS A 89 7.54 -10.90 7.97
C LYS A 89 7.77 -9.54 7.34
N GLY A 90 7.90 -8.52 8.20
CA GLY A 90 8.20 -7.16 7.79
C GLY A 90 6.97 -6.38 7.28
N ASN A 91 7.23 -5.28 6.58
CA ASN A 91 6.19 -4.40 6.02
C ASN A 91 6.19 -4.52 4.50
N TRP A 92 5.05 -4.84 3.94
CA TRP A 92 4.89 -5.06 2.51
C TRP A 92 3.93 -4.05 1.88
N LEU A 93 4.30 -3.54 0.72
CA LEU A 93 3.39 -2.83 -0.17
C LEU A 93 3.15 -3.69 -1.41
N VAL A 94 1.91 -4.13 -1.59
CA VAL A 94 1.52 -4.95 -2.75
C VAL A 94 0.83 -4.07 -3.77
N LEU A 95 1.36 -4.05 -4.99
CA LEU A 95 0.83 -3.29 -6.11
C LEU A 95 0.37 -4.24 -7.21
N ALA A 96 -0.72 -3.89 -7.88
CA ALA A 96 -1.18 -4.59 -9.07
C ALA A 96 -1.79 -3.60 -10.06
N ARG A 97 -1.73 -3.93 -11.35
CA ARG A 97 -2.31 -3.10 -12.41
C ARG A 97 -3.83 -2.99 -12.31
N TYR A 98 -4.50 -4.05 -11.84
CA TYR A 98 -5.95 -4.14 -11.73
C TYR A 98 -6.38 -4.51 -10.32
N ASN A 99 -7.46 -3.90 -9.84
CA ASN A 99 -8.02 -4.18 -8.52
C ASN A 99 -8.44 -5.66 -8.34
N ASP A 100 -8.86 -6.33 -9.40
CA ASP A 100 -9.22 -7.76 -9.36
C ASP A 100 -8.06 -8.63 -8.84
N LYS A 101 -6.83 -8.34 -9.26
CA LYS A 101 -5.65 -9.06 -8.75
C LYS A 101 -5.44 -8.88 -7.25
N LEU A 102 -5.64 -7.65 -6.75
CA LEU A 102 -5.58 -7.37 -5.31
C LEU A 102 -6.75 -8.02 -4.55
N ASN A 103 -7.94 -8.08 -5.15
CA ASN A 103 -9.08 -8.75 -4.53
C ASN A 103 -8.85 -10.26 -4.34
N ARG A 104 -8.17 -10.91 -5.28
CA ARG A 104 -7.80 -12.33 -5.17
C ARG A 104 -6.76 -12.60 -4.07
N LEU A 105 -5.93 -11.63 -3.74
CA LEU A 105 -4.96 -11.75 -2.66
C LEU A 105 -5.60 -11.72 -1.27
N LYS A 106 -6.73 -11.03 -1.12
CA LYS A 106 -7.38 -10.85 0.19
C LYS A 106 -7.75 -12.15 0.92
N PRO A 107 -8.39 -13.15 0.28
CA PRO A 107 -8.66 -14.45 0.91
C PRO A 107 -7.38 -15.11 1.40
N PHE A 108 -6.36 -15.17 0.55
CA PHE A 108 -5.05 -15.75 0.86
C PHE A 108 -4.42 -15.15 2.13
N LEU A 109 -4.45 -13.81 2.26
CA LEU A 109 -3.93 -13.14 3.45
C LEU A 109 -4.77 -13.43 4.69
N LYS A 110 -6.11 -13.48 4.55
CA LYS A 110 -7.02 -13.76 5.66
C LYS A 110 -6.86 -15.19 6.19
N GLU A 111 -6.75 -16.18 5.31
CA GLU A 111 -6.54 -17.59 5.69
C GLU A 111 -5.25 -17.79 6.47
N ARG A 112 -4.24 -16.97 6.19
CA ARG A 112 -2.94 -16.98 6.91
C ARG A 112 -2.93 -16.08 8.16
N GLY A 113 -4.03 -15.43 8.48
CA GLY A 113 -4.11 -14.51 9.62
C GLY A 113 -3.27 -13.23 9.45
N ILE A 114 -2.92 -12.87 8.19
CA ILE A 114 -2.08 -11.71 7.90
C ILE A 114 -2.95 -10.46 7.86
N TYR A 115 -2.57 -9.49 8.69
CA TYR A 115 -3.17 -8.17 8.67
C TYR A 115 -2.79 -7.40 7.41
N PHE A 116 -3.77 -6.71 6.80
CA PHE A 116 -3.54 -5.82 5.67
C PHE A 116 -4.50 -4.63 5.67
N GLU A 117 -4.12 -3.59 4.96
CA GLU A 117 -4.96 -2.44 4.65
C GLU A 117 -5.19 -2.35 3.14
N TYR A 118 -6.41 -2.00 2.75
CA TYR A 118 -6.77 -1.80 1.35
C TYR A 118 -7.73 -0.62 1.22
N LYS A 119 -7.33 0.43 0.49
CA LYS A 119 -8.12 1.66 0.31
C LYS A 119 -8.59 2.22 1.66
N ASP A 120 -7.67 2.43 2.58
CA ASP A 120 -7.89 2.96 3.93
C ASP A 120 -8.82 2.10 4.82
N ARG A 121 -9.11 0.87 4.38
CA ARG A 121 -9.89 -0.10 5.16
C ARG A 121 -8.99 -1.20 5.69
N LYS A 122 -9.08 -1.42 6.98
CA LYS A 122 -8.38 -2.49 7.67
C LYS A 122 -9.05 -3.84 7.42
N SER A 123 -8.25 -4.91 7.32
CA SER A 123 -8.73 -6.28 7.12
C SER A 123 -9.49 -6.86 8.32
N TYR A 124 -9.42 -6.20 9.47
CA TYR A 124 -10.13 -6.56 10.69
C TYR A 124 -10.89 -5.36 11.26
N LYS A 125 -11.90 -5.66 12.08
CA LYS A 125 -12.62 -4.64 12.86
C LYS A 125 -11.80 -4.31 14.11
N VAL A 126 -11.43 -3.04 14.29
CA VAL A 126 -10.67 -2.57 15.47
C VAL A 126 -11.44 -2.85 16.76
N THR A 127 -12.77 -2.74 16.71
CA THR A 127 -13.66 -3.08 17.83
C THR A 127 -13.50 -4.53 18.26
N LEU A 128 -13.44 -5.49 17.32
CA LEU A 128 -13.23 -6.90 17.61
C LEU A 128 -11.91 -7.13 18.38
N PHE A 129 -10.81 -6.51 17.93
CA PHE A 129 -9.53 -6.65 18.61
C PHE A 129 -9.58 -6.07 20.04
N ARG A 130 -10.20 -4.91 20.22
CA ARG A 130 -10.41 -4.31 21.55
C ARG A 130 -11.22 -5.24 22.44
N THR A 131 -12.28 -5.82 21.89
CA THR A 131 -13.14 -6.78 22.61
C THR A 131 -12.36 -8.03 23.04
N ILE A 132 -11.53 -8.60 22.17
CA ILE A 132 -10.67 -9.73 22.52
C ILE A 132 -9.69 -9.37 23.63
N LEU A 133 -9.05 -8.21 23.57
CA LEU A 133 -8.15 -7.76 24.64
C LEU A 133 -8.87 -7.55 25.97
N ASN A 134 -10.08 -6.98 25.94
CA ASN A 134 -10.90 -6.80 27.12
C ASN A 134 -11.32 -8.17 27.70
N TYR A 135 -11.71 -9.12 26.87
CA TYR A 135 -12.01 -10.48 27.30
C TYR A 135 -10.81 -11.16 28.01
N ILE A 136 -9.61 -11.02 27.44
CA ILE A 136 -8.37 -11.55 28.05
C ILE A 136 -8.08 -10.84 29.39
N ARG A 137 -8.31 -9.54 29.50
CA ARG A 137 -8.17 -8.79 30.75
C ARG A 137 -9.15 -9.32 31.78
N TRP A 138 -10.40 -9.52 31.41
CA TRP A 138 -11.43 -10.07 32.29
C TRP A 138 -11.09 -11.46 32.80
N GLN A 139 -10.65 -12.35 31.93
CA GLN A 139 -10.17 -13.69 32.33
C GLN A 139 -9.00 -13.65 33.36
N LYS A 140 -8.22 -12.59 33.34
CA LYS A 140 -7.14 -12.35 34.31
C LYS A 140 -7.60 -11.69 35.61
N GLY A 141 -8.91 -11.52 35.81
CA GLY A 141 -9.49 -10.93 37.02
C GLY A 141 -9.42 -9.39 37.07
N ASN A 142 -9.20 -8.72 35.91
CA ASN A 142 -9.24 -7.27 35.88
C ASN A 142 -10.67 -6.77 35.72
N ASP A 143 -10.97 -5.64 36.36
CA ASP A 143 -12.26 -4.96 36.22
C ASP A 143 -12.43 -4.40 34.81
N LEU A 144 -13.67 -4.50 34.31
CA LEU A 144 -14.07 -3.91 33.03
C LEU A 144 -15.19 -2.89 33.26
N SER A 145 -15.23 -1.85 32.46
CA SER A 145 -16.36 -0.93 32.41
C SER A 145 -17.57 -1.58 31.72
N LEU A 146 -18.77 -1.08 32.02
CA LEU A 146 -20.00 -1.57 31.40
C LEU A 146 -19.97 -1.56 29.85
N PRO A 147 -19.43 -0.52 29.16
CA PRO A 147 -19.28 -0.56 27.72
C PRO A 147 -18.36 -1.69 27.23
N GLU A 148 -17.24 -1.96 27.92
CA GLU A 148 -16.32 -3.04 27.57
C GLU A 148 -16.96 -4.42 27.71
N VAL A 149 -17.79 -4.60 28.73
CA VAL A 149 -18.58 -5.83 28.93
C VAL A 149 -19.60 -5.99 27.80
N LYS A 150 -20.33 -4.93 27.44
CA LYS A 150 -21.30 -4.96 26.34
C LYS A 150 -20.63 -5.34 25.02
N ASP A 151 -19.48 -4.74 24.69
CA ASP A 151 -18.71 -5.11 23.50
C ASP A 151 -18.38 -6.61 23.47
N ILE A 152 -18.03 -7.23 24.62
CA ILE A 152 -17.76 -8.66 24.72
C ILE A 152 -19.01 -9.48 24.40
N PHE A 153 -20.14 -9.13 24.99
CA PHE A 153 -21.39 -9.85 24.75
C PHE A 153 -21.87 -9.76 23.31
N GLU A 154 -21.74 -8.61 22.65
CA GLU A 154 -22.10 -8.43 21.24
C GLU A 154 -21.31 -9.37 20.30
N TYR A 155 -20.09 -9.75 20.65
CA TYR A 155 -19.25 -10.64 19.83
C TYR A 155 -19.32 -12.12 20.27
N THR A 156 -19.78 -12.41 21.47
CA THR A 156 -19.87 -13.78 21.99
C THR A 156 -21.28 -14.35 21.98
N SER A 157 -22.32 -13.51 21.94
CA SER A 157 -23.70 -13.97 21.79
C SER A 157 -23.91 -14.53 20.37
N THR A 158 -23.95 -15.83 20.25
CA THR A 158 -24.74 -16.49 19.21
C THR A 158 -26.19 -16.09 19.39
N ASN A 159 -26.95 -15.86 18.34
CA ASN A 159 -28.34 -15.35 18.28
C ASN A 159 -29.39 -16.01 19.22
N GLU A 160 -29.00 -16.52 20.34
CA GLU A 160 -29.90 -16.93 21.43
C GLU A 160 -30.11 -15.72 22.32
N GLU A 161 -31.34 -15.21 22.33
CA GLU A 161 -31.80 -14.19 23.24
C GLU A 161 -31.33 -14.58 24.64
N LEU A 162 -30.50 -13.74 25.25
CA LEU A 162 -30.25 -13.78 26.69
C LEU A 162 -31.59 -13.41 27.35
N THR A 163 -32.39 -14.42 27.66
CA THR A 163 -33.54 -14.25 28.53
C THR A 163 -33.01 -13.70 29.85
N GLU A 164 -33.54 -12.56 30.24
CA GLU A 164 -33.39 -12.00 31.57
C GLU A 164 -33.92 -13.00 32.59
N GLU A 165 -33.09 -13.90 33.08
CA GLU A 165 -33.35 -14.65 34.29
C GLU A 165 -32.10 -14.68 35.16
N ARG A 166 -32.18 -13.79 36.16
CA ARG A 166 -31.51 -13.64 37.44
C ARG A 166 -30.39 -12.62 37.51
#